data_e078709f055f5a4c5b270d93feff5f95
#
_entry.id   e078709f055f5a4c5b270d93feff5f95
#
_cell.length_a   1.000
_cell.length_b   1.000
_cell.length_c   1.000
_cell.angle_alpha   90.00
_cell.angle_beta   90.00
_cell.angle_gamma   90.00
#
_symmetry.space_group_name_H-M   'P 1'
#
loop_
_entity.id
_entity.type
_entity.pdbx_description
1 polymer ?
#
loop_
_entity_poly.entity_id
_entity_poly.type
_entity_poly.pdbx_seq_one_letter_code
_entity_poly.pdbx_strand_id
1 'polypeptide(L)'
;MHTTSLINHEKLAHPKPQSAADIVTTVNSIDALAMVEHGSELTLSITTPVGTKFLCKTAFIGTHSDTYLLIETPKISTDDLNYYFQQGFWIHIRAISSRGEGAKIHFRSQLLHTIQDPLALLVLSIPNTMQVTQLRQEPRYEVKLAARVICENQRSECEVRDLSKNGCRFITPPLASWRSCQY
;
A
#
# COMPACT_ATOMS: atom_id res chain seq x y z
N MET A 1 32.48 -47.68 30.05
CA MET A 1 32.91 -46.60 29.16
C MET A 1 31.79 -46.36 28.15
N HIS A 2 30.90 -45.41 28.41
CA HIS A 2 29.82 -45.06 27.49
C HIS A 2 30.14 -43.69 26.87
N THR A 3 30.42 -43.71 25.58
CA THR A 3 30.67 -42.48 24.79
C THR A 3 29.34 -41.91 24.31
N THR A 4 28.92 -40.81 24.90
CA THR A 4 27.73 -40.09 24.48
C THR A 4 28.08 -39.18 23.30
N SER A 5 27.55 -39.50 22.12
CA SER A 5 27.66 -38.68 20.91
C SER A 5 26.67 -37.51 21.00
N LEU A 6 27.19 -36.29 21.04
CA LEU A 6 26.41 -35.04 20.92
C LEU A 6 26.07 -34.83 19.46
N ILE A 7 24.79 -34.91 19.12
CA ILE A 7 24.27 -34.55 17.81
C ILE A 7 24.07 -33.02 17.79
N ASN A 8 24.95 -32.32 17.08
CA ASN A 8 24.77 -30.90 16.77
C ASN A 8 23.60 -30.76 15.79
N HIS A 9 22.52 -30.20 16.26
CA HIS A 9 21.45 -29.68 15.37
C HIS A 9 21.93 -28.38 14.73
N GLU A 10 22.51 -28.48 13.56
CA GLU A 10 22.74 -27.35 12.68
C GLU A 10 21.39 -26.77 12.24
N LYS A 11 21.12 -25.55 12.70
CA LYS A 11 19.95 -24.78 12.25
C LYS A 11 20.11 -24.47 10.77
N LEU A 12 19.42 -25.21 9.89
CA LEU A 12 19.27 -24.86 8.49
C LEU A 12 18.57 -23.49 8.42
N ALA A 13 19.36 -22.46 8.14
CA ALA A 13 18.83 -21.15 7.78
C ALA A 13 18.10 -21.29 6.43
N HIS A 14 16.78 -21.21 6.45
CA HIS A 14 16.01 -21.08 5.20
C HIS A 14 16.48 -19.81 4.49
N PRO A 15 16.87 -19.88 3.20
CA PRO A 15 17.19 -18.68 2.45
C PRO A 15 15.95 -17.80 2.40
N LYS A 16 16.07 -16.52 2.81
CA LYS A 16 15.03 -15.52 2.55
C LYS A 16 14.71 -15.58 1.05
N PRO A 17 13.41 -15.62 0.67
CA PRO A 17 13.07 -15.55 -0.74
C PRO A 17 13.65 -14.24 -1.28
N GLN A 18 14.51 -14.34 -2.28
CA GLN A 18 15.00 -13.19 -3.03
C GLN A 18 13.75 -12.46 -3.55
N SER A 19 13.60 -11.18 -3.23
CA SER A 19 12.52 -10.35 -3.75
C SER A 19 12.59 -10.44 -5.28
N ALA A 20 11.62 -11.09 -5.88
CA ALA A 20 11.45 -11.01 -7.31
C ALA A 20 11.34 -9.52 -7.64
N ALA A 21 12.12 -9.06 -8.61
CA ALA A 21 12.15 -7.66 -9.01
C ALA A 21 10.71 -7.21 -9.28
N ASP A 22 10.24 -6.20 -8.55
CA ASP A 22 8.91 -5.62 -8.76
C ASP A 22 8.81 -5.22 -10.24
N ILE A 23 7.92 -5.85 -10.99
CA ILE A 23 7.70 -5.50 -12.39
C ILE A 23 6.99 -4.16 -12.42
N VAL A 24 7.73 -3.12 -12.76
CA VAL A 24 7.21 -1.76 -12.93
C VAL A 24 6.80 -1.58 -14.39
N THR A 25 5.53 -1.31 -14.61
CA THR A 25 4.96 -1.03 -15.93
C THR A 25 4.56 0.45 -16.02
N THR A 26 4.83 1.08 -17.14
CA THR A 26 4.34 2.43 -17.43
C THR A 26 3.00 2.32 -18.14
N VAL A 27 1.97 2.93 -17.56
CA VAL A 27 0.58 2.87 -18.02
C VAL A 27 0.07 4.27 -18.28
N ASN A 28 -0.93 4.41 -19.18
CA ASN A 28 -1.64 5.67 -19.36
C ASN A 28 -2.29 6.10 -18.03
N SER A 29 -2.25 7.38 -17.74
CA SER A 29 -2.71 7.91 -16.45
C SER A 29 -4.19 7.68 -16.20
N ILE A 30 -5.02 7.75 -17.22
CA ILE A 30 -6.48 7.52 -17.08
C ILE A 30 -6.74 6.07 -16.66
N ASP A 31 -6.06 5.11 -17.30
CA ASP A 31 -6.17 3.70 -16.96
C ASP A 31 -5.66 3.41 -15.56
N ALA A 32 -4.54 4.03 -15.17
CA ALA A 32 -3.98 3.89 -13.83
C ALA A 32 -4.91 4.48 -12.75
N LEU A 33 -5.48 5.66 -12.98
CA LEU A 33 -6.39 6.32 -12.05
C LEU A 33 -7.74 5.60 -11.94
N ALA A 34 -8.20 4.92 -12.99
CA ALA A 34 -9.39 4.08 -12.94
C ALA A 34 -9.25 2.89 -11.95
N MET A 35 -8.01 2.52 -11.59
CA MET A 35 -7.75 1.50 -10.56
C MET A 35 -7.88 2.05 -9.14
N VAL A 36 -7.86 3.37 -8.93
CA VAL A 36 -7.92 4.00 -7.61
C VAL A 36 -9.38 4.29 -7.27
N GLU A 37 -9.82 3.79 -6.14
CA GLU A 37 -11.20 4.02 -5.67
C GLU A 37 -11.33 5.38 -4.99
N HIS A 38 -12.50 6.01 -5.14
CA HIS A 38 -12.85 7.21 -4.37
C HIS A 38 -12.66 6.96 -2.86
N GLY A 39 -12.08 7.91 -2.17
CA GLY A 39 -11.76 7.80 -0.74
C GLY A 39 -10.50 6.97 -0.43
N SER A 40 -9.82 6.39 -1.43
CA SER A 40 -8.56 5.67 -1.20
C SER A 40 -7.49 6.58 -0.64
N GLU A 41 -6.71 6.04 0.30
CA GLU A 41 -5.57 6.75 0.88
C GLU A 41 -4.47 6.98 -0.15
N LEU A 42 -4.02 8.22 -0.26
CA LEU A 42 -2.86 8.64 -1.01
C LEU A 42 -1.72 9.03 -0.06
N THR A 43 -0.51 8.62 -0.38
CA THR A 43 0.70 9.14 0.29
C THR A 43 1.34 10.20 -0.58
N LEU A 44 1.49 11.40 -0.05
CA LEU A 44 2.11 12.53 -0.71
C LEU A 44 3.54 12.72 -0.20
N SER A 45 4.49 12.94 -1.09
CA SER A 45 5.87 13.28 -0.77
C SER A 45 6.28 14.52 -1.55
N ILE A 46 6.62 15.58 -0.81
CA ILE A 46 7.06 16.86 -1.35
C ILE A 46 8.52 17.04 -0.99
N THR A 47 9.32 17.49 -1.96
CA THR A 47 10.70 17.89 -1.71
C THR A 47 10.81 19.36 -2.07
N THR A 48 11.17 20.18 -1.09
CA THR A 48 11.37 21.61 -1.30
C THR A 48 12.65 21.88 -2.10
N PRO A 49 12.82 23.07 -2.69
CA PRO A 49 14.05 23.43 -3.40
C PRO A 49 15.33 23.33 -2.54
N VAL A 50 15.21 23.47 -1.22
CA VAL A 50 16.31 23.33 -0.26
C VAL A 50 16.55 21.88 0.18
N GLY A 51 15.81 20.90 -0.38
CA GLY A 51 16.01 19.48 -0.14
C GLY A 51 15.24 18.92 1.06
N THR A 52 14.44 19.71 1.77
CA THR A 52 13.60 19.22 2.87
C THR A 52 12.47 18.33 2.31
N LYS A 53 12.32 17.14 2.87
CA LYS A 53 11.27 16.19 2.49
C LYS A 53 10.13 16.25 3.49
N PHE A 54 8.92 16.30 2.98
CA PHE A 54 7.69 16.25 3.76
C PHE A 54 6.80 15.11 3.27
N LEU A 55 6.24 14.35 4.21
CA LEU A 55 5.38 13.20 3.93
C LEU A 55 4.06 13.39 4.66
N CYS A 56 2.96 13.25 3.95
CA CYS A 56 1.64 13.23 4.55
C CYS A 56 0.69 12.30 3.78
N LYS A 57 -0.50 12.11 4.33
CA LYS A 57 -1.55 11.28 3.74
C LYS A 57 -2.79 12.12 3.52
N THR A 58 -3.53 11.74 2.48
CA THR A 58 -4.82 12.34 2.14
C THR A 58 -5.70 11.34 1.42
N ALA A 59 -6.90 11.73 0.97
CA ALA A 59 -7.82 10.88 0.24
C ALA A 59 -7.95 11.31 -1.23
N PHE A 60 -8.08 10.33 -2.11
CA PHE A 60 -8.42 10.53 -3.52
C PHE A 60 -9.90 10.86 -3.66
N ILE A 61 -10.22 11.96 -4.34
CA ILE A 61 -11.60 12.36 -4.63
C ILE A 61 -12.02 11.89 -6.02
N GLY A 62 -11.17 12.13 -7.01
CA GLY A 62 -11.48 11.77 -8.39
C GLY A 62 -10.69 12.58 -9.40
N THR A 63 -11.14 12.50 -10.65
CA THR A 63 -10.58 13.25 -11.76
C THR A 63 -11.65 14.14 -12.40
N HIS A 64 -11.23 15.22 -13.03
CA HIS A 64 -12.11 16.08 -13.83
C HIS A 64 -11.48 16.33 -15.20
N SER A 65 -12.28 16.03 -16.26
CA SER A 65 -11.91 16.25 -17.68
C SER A 65 -10.54 15.67 -18.07
N ASP A 66 -10.13 14.56 -17.48
CA ASP A 66 -8.83 13.91 -17.71
C ASP A 66 -7.61 14.84 -17.57
N THR A 67 -7.82 16.00 -17.01
CA THR A 67 -6.82 17.07 -16.87
C THR A 67 -6.47 17.31 -15.41
N TYR A 68 -7.45 17.21 -14.51
CA TYR A 68 -7.32 17.55 -13.11
C TYR A 68 -7.52 16.32 -12.21
N LEU A 69 -6.61 16.16 -11.29
CA LEU A 69 -6.71 15.22 -10.17
C LEU A 69 -7.17 16.00 -8.94
N LEU A 70 -8.23 15.55 -8.30
CA LEU A 70 -8.78 16.14 -7.09
C LEU A 70 -8.46 15.25 -5.89
N ILE A 71 -7.88 15.84 -4.85
CA ILE A 71 -7.59 15.17 -3.59
C ILE A 71 -8.06 16.05 -2.42
N GLU A 72 -8.36 15.45 -1.28
CA GLU A 72 -8.63 16.22 -0.07
C GLU A 72 -7.40 17.02 0.36
N THR A 73 -7.60 18.17 1.00
CA THR A 73 -6.50 18.87 1.67
C THR A 73 -6.02 18.01 2.86
N PRO A 74 -4.71 17.69 2.96
CA PRO A 74 -4.20 16.87 4.05
C PRO A 74 -4.47 17.51 5.42
N LYS A 75 -4.75 16.69 6.42
CA LYS A 75 -4.98 17.14 7.80
C LYS A 75 -3.64 17.39 8.50
N ILE A 76 -3.04 18.53 8.23
CA ILE A 76 -1.75 18.99 8.76
C ILE A 76 -1.91 20.39 9.33
N SER A 77 -0.85 20.93 9.94
CA SER A 77 -0.88 22.31 10.41
C SER A 77 -1.02 23.32 9.26
N THR A 78 -1.61 24.49 9.53
CA THR A 78 -1.75 25.56 8.52
C THR A 78 -0.39 26.04 8.03
N ASP A 79 0.61 26.09 8.91
CA ASP A 79 1.98 26.49 8.57
C ASP A 79 2.63 25.50 7.60
N ASP A 80 2.49 24.18 7.85
CA ASP A 80 2.97 23.14 6.94
C ASP A 80 2.24 23.19 5.60
N LEU A 81 0.92 23.40 5.63
CA LEU A 81 0.14 23.51 4.41
C LEU A 81 0.64 24.68 3.54
N ASN A 82 0.80 25.86 4.13
CA ASN A 82 1.27 27.05 3.42
C ASN A 82 2.72 26.92 2.94
N TYR A 83 3.56 26.18 3.66
CA TYR A 83 4.97 26.03 3.32
C TYR A 83 5.19 24.98 2.24
N TYR A 84 4.55 23.81 2.35
CA TYR A 84 4.80 22.68 1.44
C TYR A 84 3.83 22.62 0.25
N PHE A 85 2.63 23.20 0.33
CA PHE A 85 1.60 23.12 -0.71
C PHE A 85 1.43 24.45 -1.46
N GLN A 86 2.52 24.91 -2.06
CA GLN A 86 2.49 26.12 -2.89
C GLN A 86 2.15 25.78 -4.34
N GLN A 87 1.38 26.64 -4.99
CA GLN A 87 1.05 26.49 -6.42
C GLN A 87 2.33 26.36 -7.25
N GLY A 88 2.34 25.39 -8.16
CA GLY A 88 3.51 25.07 -8.97
C GLY A 88 4.45 24.04 -8.38
N PHE A 89 4.33 23.69 -7.09
CA PHE A 89 5.17 22.66 -6.48
C PHE A 89 4.83 21.27 -7.02
N TRP A 90 5.88 20.45 -7.14
CA TRP A 90 5.78 19.08 -7.57
C TRP A 90 5.62 18.14 -6.38
N ILE A 91 4.66 17.27 -6.49
CA ILE A 91 4.28 16.29 -5.46
C ILE A 91 4.44 14.89 -6.05
N HIS A 92 5.18 14.03 -5.37
CA HIS A 92 5.21 12.60 -5.64
C HIS A 92 4.04 11.95 -4.92
N ILE A 93 3.22 11.22 -5.65
CA ILE A 93 1.99 10.60 -5.17
C ILE A 93 2.11 9.10 -5.28
N ARG A 94 1.73 8.40 -4.23
CA ARG A 94 1.55 6.95 -4.22
C ARG A 94 0.13 6.61 -3.83
N ALA A 95 -0.49 5.76 -4.64
CA ALA A 95 -1.78 5.15 -4.36
C ALA A 95 -1.62 3.62 -4.31
N ILE A 96 -2.49 2.96 -3.57
CA ILE A 96 -2.60 1.51 -3.56
C ILE A 96 -4.00 1.17 -4.04
N SER A 97 -4.08 0.44 -5.15
CA SER A 97 -5.32 -0.18 -5.59
C SER A 97 -5.49 -1.53 -4.92
N SER A 98 -6.66 -1.78 -4.36
CA SER A 98 -7.04 -3.10 -3.84
C SER A 98 -7.75 -3.96 -4.89
N ARG A 99 -8.09 -3.41 -6.04
CA ARG A 99 -8.79 -4.13 -7.12
C ARG A 99 -7.90 -5.21 -7.72
N GLY A 100 -8.50 -6.37 -7.98
CA GLY A 100 -7.81 -7.51 -8.57
C GLY A 100 -6.61 -7.98 -7.75
N GLU A 101 -5.46 -8.06 -8.38
CA GLU A 101 -4.20 -8.49 -7.75
C GLU A 101 -3.58 -7.42 -6.84
N GLY A 102 -4.15 -6.22 -6.84
CA GLY A 102 -3.62 -5.07 -6.18
C GLY A 102 -2.45 -4.45 -6.95
N ALA A 103 -2.39 -3.13 -6.93
CA ALA A 103 -1.32 -2.39 -7.61
C ALA A 103 -0.87 -1.21 -6.76
N LYS A 104 0.41 -0.92 -6.83
CA LYS A 104 1.03 0.30 -6.32
C LYS A 104 1.19 1.25 -7.51
N ILE A 105 0.53 2.40 -7.45
CA ILE A 105 0.57 3.42 -8.49
C ILE A 105 1.44 4.56 -7.97
N HIS A 106 2.43 4.95 -8.76
CA HIS A 106 3.35 6.03 -8.41
C HIS A 106 3.49 7.01 -9.57
N PHE A 107 3.34 8.29 -9.28
CA PHE A 107 3.47 9.37 -10.25
C PHE A 107 3.87 10.68 -9.61
N ARG A 108 4.24 11.63 -10.45
CA ARG A 108 4.57 13.01 -10.07
C ARG A 108 3.54 13.94 -10.66
N SER A 109 3.02 14.83 -9.86
CA SER A 109 1.98 15.80 -10.22
C SER A 109 2.32 17.17 -9.71
N GLN A 110 1.85 18.21 -10.38
CA GLN A 110 2.05 19.59 -9.99
C GLN A 110 0.80 20.14 -9.29
N LEU A 111 0.95 20.83 -8.15
CA LEU A 111 -0.13 21.54 -7.51
C LEU A 111 -0.52 22.75 -8.37
N LEU A 112 -1.73 22.72 -8.88
CA LEU A 112 -2.29 23.78 -9.73
C LEU A 112 -3.07 24.81 -8.93
N HIS A 113 -3.88 24.33 -7.97
CA HIS A 113 -4.75 25.21 -7.20
C HIS A 113 -5.13 24.58 -5.86
N THR A 114 -5.44 25.44 -4.88
CA THR A 114 -6.00 25.04 -3.58
C THR A 114 -7.38 25.69 -3.43
N ILE A 115 -8.39 24.88 -3.18
CA ILE A 115 -9.76 25.30 -2.91
C ILE A 115 -9.98 25.18 -1.40
N GLN A 116 -10.53 26.22 -0.76
CA GLN A 116 -10.82 26.22 0.67
C GLN A 116 -12.32 26.14 0.98
N ASP A 117 -13.12 26.78 0.15
CA ASP A 117 -14.58 26.82 0.29
C ASP A 117 -15.27 26.31 -0.99
N PRO A 118 -16.39 25.58 -0.86
CA PRO A 118 -17.02 25.06 0.37
C PRO A 118 -16.34 23.80 0.92
N LEU A 119 -15.40 23.21 0.19
CA LEU A 119 -14.65 22.01 0.55
C LEU A 119 -13.14 22.25 0.39
N ALA A 120 -12.37 21.81 1.35
CA ALA A 120 -10.92 21.93 1.28
C ALA A 120 -10.31 20.85 0.36
N LEU A 121 -9.95 21.26 -0.86
CA LEU A 121 -9.43 20.39 -1.91
C LEU A 121 -8.13 20.93 -2.51
N LEU A 122 -7.30 20.02 -2.97
CA LEU A 122 -6.14 20.33 -3.81
C LEU A 122 -6.42 19.87 -5.23
N VAL A 123 -6.15 20.75 -6.19
CA VAL A 123 -6.25 20.48 -7.62
C VAL A 123 -4.86 20.27 -8.18
N LEU A 124 -4.63 19.12 -8.75
CA LEU A 124 -3.34 18.69 -9.26
C LEU A 124 -3.41 18.39 -10.75
N SER A 125 -2.29 18.49 -11.45
CA SER A 125 -2.18 18.07 -12.84
C SER A 125 -2.20 16.55 -12.98
N ILE A 126 -2.72 16.01 -14.08
CA ILE A 126 -2.57 14.60 -14.42
C ILE A 126 -1.37 14.47 -15.38
N PRO A 127 -0.33 13.68 -15.07
CA PRO A 127 0.74 13.40 -16.03
C PRO A 127 0.23 12.48 -17.14
N ASN A 128 0.94 12.38 -18.24
CA ASN A 128 0.54 11.50 -19.36
C ASN A 128 0.59 10.02 -19.01
N THR A 129 1.56 9.64 -18.17
CA THR A 129 1.79 8.25 -17.78
C THR A 129 2.10 8.14 -16.29
N MET A 130 1.78 6.97 -15.73
CA MET A 130 2.08 6.60 -14.35
C MET A 130 2.79 5.26 -14.27
N GLN A 131 3.59 5.08 -13.23
CA GLN A 131 4.23 3.81 -12.93
C GLN A 131 3.28 2.95 -12.10
N VAL A 132 3.04 1.74 -12.57
CA VAL A 132 2.20 0.75 -11.90
C VAL A 132 3.06 -0.46 -11.58
N THR A 133 3.07 -0.86 -10.31
CA THR A 133 3.78 -2.04 -9.84
C THR A 133 2.75 -3.00 -9.26
N GLN A 134 2.67 -4.21 -9.77
CA GLN A 134 1.80 -5.23 -9.19
C GLN A 134 2.26 -5.57 -7.77
N LEU A 135 1.32 -5.57 -6.83
CA LEU A 135 1.62 -5.91 -5.43
C LEU A 135 1.74 -7.42 -5.21
N ARG A 136 1.17 -8.20 -6.09
CA ARG A 136 1.09 -9.65 -5.97
C ARG A 136 1.48 -10.30 -7.28
N GLN A 137 2.31 -11.31 -7.22
CA GLN A 137 2.67 -12.13 -8.38
C GLN A 137 1.61 -13.20 -8.67
N GLU A 138 0.73 -13.46 -7.72
CA GLU A 138 -0.30 -14.47 -7.80
C GLU A 138 -1.66 -13.92 -7.40
N PRO A 139 -2.72 -14.30 -8.14
CA PRO A 139 -4.07 -13.89 -7.80
C PRO A 139 -4.48 -14.46 -6.44
N ARG A 140 -5.27 -13.68 -5.71
CA ARG A 140 -5.94 -14.12 -4.50
C ARG A 140 -7.43 -14.17 -4.75
N TYR A 141 -8.01 -15.29 -4.41
CA TYR A 141 -9.44 -15.53 -4.55
C TYR A 141 -10.11 -15.28 -3.21
N GLU A 142 -11.05 -14.36 -3.17
CA GLU A 142 -11.87 -14.17 -1.99
C GLU A 142 -12.76 -15.39 -1.78
N VAL A 143 -12.72 -15.93 -0.58
CA VAL A 143 -13.47 -17.09 -0.16
C VAL A 143 -14.05 -16.88 1.24
N LYS A 144 -14.99 -17.70 1.60
CA LYS A 144 -15.56 -17.73 2.94
C LYS A 144 -15.67 -19.18 3.38
N LEU A 145 -14.58 -19.70 3.96
CA LEU A 145 -14.48 -21.12 4.31
C LEU A 145 -14.20 -21.27 5.81
N ALA A 146 -14.97 -22.14 6.45
CA ALA A 146 -14.64 -22.58 7.78
C ALA A 146 -13.43 -23.50 7.75
N ALA A 147 -12.45 -23.23 8.59
CA ALA A 147 -11.21 -23.99 8.67
C ALA A 147 -10.73 -24.11 10.13
N ARG A 148 -9.71 -24.90 10.34
CA ARG A 148 -9.05 -25.03 11.64
C ARG A 148 -7.56 -24.76 11.48
N VAL A 149 -7.05 -23.84 12.27
CA VAL A 149 -5.62 -23.53 12.36
C VAL A 149 -5.02 -24.31 13.54
N ILE A 150 -3.83 -24.88 13.34
CA ILE A 150 -3.07 -25.57 14.37
C ILE A 150 -1.74 -24.84 14.52
N CYS A 151 -1.48 -24.33 15.72
CA CYS A 151 -0.22 -23.67 16.07
C CYS A 151 0.23 -24.20 17.43
N GLU A 152 1.48 -24.68 17.51
CA GLU A 152 2.09 -25.19 18.75
C GLU A 152 1.17 -26.14 19.55
N ASN A 153 0.55 -27.12 18.90
CA ASN A 153 -0.41 -28.06 19.49
C ASN A 153 -1.76 -27.46 19.94
N GLN A 154 -1.99 -26.19 19.74
CA GLN A 154 -3.31 -25.58 19.95
C GLN A 154 -4.11 -25.59 18.66
N ARG A 155 -5.39 -25.92 18.78
CA ARG A 155 -6.33 -25.92 17.66
C ARG A 155 -7.32 -24.81 17.85
N SER A 156 -7.52 -23.99 16.81
CA SER A 156 -8.54 -22.95 16.81
C SER A 156 -9.35 -22.98 15.53
N GLU A 157 -10.64 -22.75 15.64
CA GLU A 157 -11.48 -22.54 14.47
C GLU A 157 -11.23 -21.16 13.89
N CYS A 158 -11.22 -21.08 12.57
CA CYS A 158 -11.00 -19.84 11.85
C CYS A 158 -11.85 -19.78 10.59
N GLU A 159 -11.99 -18.58 10.03
CA GLU A 159 -12.64 -18.36 8.74
C GLU A 159 -11.58 -17.89 7.75
N VAL A 160 -11.37 -18.65 6.68
CA VAL A 160 -10.49 -18.27 5.57
C VAL A 160 -11.22 -17.26 4.70
N ARG A 161 -10.59 -16.12 4.48
CA ARG A 161 -11.12 -14.96 3.72
C ARG A 161 -10.54 -14.83 2.33
N ASP A 162 -9.30 -15.22 2.12
CA ASP A 162 -8.72 -15.31 0.79
C ASP A 162 -7.70 -16.45 0.69
N LEU A 163 -7.55 -16.97 -0.53
CA LEU A 163 -6.62 -18.03 -0.88
C LEU A 163 -5.77 -17.59 -2.08
N SER A 164 -4.49 -17.94 -2.04
CA SER A 164 -3.59 -17.90 -3.19
C SER A 164 -2.85 -19.23 -3.29
N LYS A 165 -2.06 -19.40 -4.34
CA LYS A 165 -1.24 -20.60 -4.51
C LYS A 165 -0.29 -20.86 -3.32
N ASN A 166 0.22 -19.79 -2.72
CA ASN A 166 1.27 -19.87 -1.68
C ASN A 166 0.78 -19.50 -0.27
N GLY A 167 -0.50 -19.21 -0.08
CA GLY A 167 -0.98 -18.85 1.25
C GLY A 167 -2.46 -18.49 1.33
N CYS A 168 -2.92 -18.29 2.56
CA CYS A 168 -4.26 -17.85 2.84
C CYS A 168 -4.29 -16.77 3.92
N ARG A 169 -5.33 -15.95 3.88
CA ARG A 169 -5.67 -15.06 4.99
C ARG A 169 -6.86 -15.62 5.74
N PHE A 170 -6.75 -15.71 7.04
CA PHE A 170 -7.85 -16.18 7.88
C PHE A 170 -8.07 -15.25 9.08
N ILE A 171 -9.26 -15.30 9.64
CA ILE A 171 -9.65 -14.59 10.85
C ILE A 171 -9.93 -15.64 11.91
N THR A 172 -9.37 -15.47 13.10
CA THR A 172 -9.61 -16.31 14.27
C THR A 172 -10.08 -15.43 15.43
N PRO A 173 -10.88 -15.97 16.36
CA PRO A 173 -11.12 -15.30 17.62
C PRO A 173 -9.80 -14.96 18.32
N PRO A 174 -9.73 -13.86 19.10
CA PRO A 174 -8.52 -13.51 19.84
C PRO A 174 -8.16 -14.64 20.81
N LEU A 175 -7.00 -15.24 20.61
CA LEU A 175 -6.46 -16.27 21.50
C LEU A 175 -5.54 -15.59 22.53
N ALA A 176 -5.78 -15.88 23.80
CA ALA A 176 -5.06 -15.25 24.92
C ALA A 176 -3.53 -15.47 24.95
N SER A 177 -3.00 -16.35 24.10
CA SER A 177 -1.60 -16.74 24.08
C SER A 177 -0.83 -16.49 22.77
N TRP A 178 -1.44 -15.86 21.76
CA TRP A 178 -0.73 -15.58 20.50
C TRP A 178 0.16 -14.35 20.62
N ARG A 179 1.31 -14.52 21.22
CA ARG A 179 2.41 -13.58 21.01
C ARG A 179 3.02 -13.92 19.65
N SER A 180 2.67 -13.09 18.64
CA SER A 180 3.34 -12.95 17.34
C SER A 180 4.04 -14.20 16.78
N CYS A 181 3.30 -15.07 16.09
CA CYS A 181 3.88 -15.88 15.03
C CYS A 181 4.14 -14.95 13.84
N GLN A 182 5.35 -14.41 13.73
CA GLN A 182 5.83 -13.75 12.52
C GLN A 182 6.26 -14.86 11.54
N TYR A 183 5.60 -14.92 10.38
CA TYR A 183 6.02 -15.67 9.21
C TYR A 183 6.75 -14.76 8.23
#